data_65583b4d79caeb1d6dbc3e91a8f46774
#
_entry.id   65583b4d79caeb1d6dbc3e91a8f46774
#
_cell.length_a   1.000
_cell.length_b   1.000
_cell.length_c   1.000
_cell.angle_alpha   90.00
_cell.angle_beta   90.00
_cell.angle_gamma   90.00
#
_symmetry.space_group_name_H-M   'P 1'
#
loop_
_entity.id
_entity.type
_entity.pdbx_description
1 polymer ?
#
loop_
_entity_poly.entity_id
_entity_poly.type
_entity_poly.pdbx_seq_one_letter_code
_entity_poly.pdbx_strand_id
1 'polypeptide(L)'
;MVSQKLPRVLKIVADNLTEKDIPYALIGAFAMSVYGLPKFTADIDLLTEGRFQPLISSIMERLGYTCFQMTKSFAQFDSELGVLGKIDFMFVSTADGRDILERSTPVKDELLGDHPVIQPTDFIILKLMAIANNPERI
;
A
#
# COMPACT_ATOMS: atom_id res chain seq x y z
N MET A 1 -4.50 -4.68 19.87
CA MET A 1 -5.70 -5.04 19.10
C MET A 1 -5.84 -4.10 17.90
N VAL A 2 -6.01 -4.64 16.72
CA VAL A 2 -6.16 -3.82 15.53
C VAL A 2 -7.55 -3.19 15.52
N SER A 3 -7.62 -1.88 15.29
CA SER A 3 -8.90 -1.19 15.15
C SER A 3 -9.65 -1.72 13.93
N GLN A 4 -10.97 -1.91 14.04
CA GLN A 4 -11.78 -2.29 12.89
C GLN A 4 -11.89 -1.19 11.84
N LYS A 5 -11.47 0.03 12.17
CA LYS A 5 -11.50 1.15 11.25
C LYS A 5 -10.56 0.94 10.07
N LEU A 6 -9.32 0.50 10.32
CA LEU A 6 -8.35 0.31 9.25
C LEU A 6 -8.76 -0.76 8.24
N PRO A 7 -9.29 -1.92 8.66
CA PRO A 7 -9.79 -2.88 7.67
C PRO A 7 -10.90 -2.32 6.79
N ARG A 8 -11.79 -1.49 7.33
CA ARG A 8 -12.84 -0.85 6.54
C ARG A 8 -12.28 0.17 5.56
N VAL A 9 -11.33 0.98 6.02
CA VAL A 9 -10.67 1.96 5.15
C VAL A 9 -9.94 1.24 4.02
N LEU A 10 -9.22 0.17 4.34
CA LEU A 10 -8.53 -0.63 3.35
C LEU A 10 -9.51 -1.17 2.29
N LYS A 11 -10.65 -1.68 2.74
CA LYS A 11 -11.66 -2.18 1.80
C LYS A 11 -12.16 -1.09 0.87
N ILE A 12 -12.45 0.09 1.39
CA ILE A 12 -12.94 1.21 0.58
C ILE A 12 -11.89 1.62 -0.45
N VAL A 13 -10.65 1.79 -0.03
CA VAL A 13 -9.56 2.15 -0.94
C VAL A 13 -9.35 1.08 -2.00
N ALA A 14 -9.28 -0.18 -1.58
CA ALA A 14 -9.08 -1.31 -2.49
C ALA A 14 -10.20 -1.43 -3.51
N ASP A 15 -11.44 -1.25 -3.10
CA ASP A 15 -12.59 -1.29 -4.00
C ASP A 15 -12.50 -0.18 -5.06
N ASN A 16 -12.07 1.02 -4.65
CA ASN A 16 -11.89 2.13 -5.58
C ASN A 16 -10.77 1.87 -6.58
N LEU A 17 -9.66 1.28 -6.12
CA LEU A 17 -8.56 0.92 -7.00
C LEU A 17 -9.00 -0.15 -8.01
N THR A 18 -9.69 -1.17 -7.53
CA THR A 18 -10.16 -2.28 -8.36
C THR A 18 -11.16 -1.80 -9.41
N GLU A 19 -12.05 -0.90 -9.03
CA GLU A 19 -13.03 -0.33 -9.96
C GLU A 19 -12.37 0.39 -11.13
N LYS A 20 -11.20 0.96 -10.91
CA LYS A 20 -10.43 1.66 -11.95
C LYS A 20 -9.35 0.80 -12.59
N ASP A 21 -9.37 -0.51 -12.34
CA ASP A 21 -8.39 -1.45 -12.86
C ASP A 21 -6.95 -1.09 -12.47
N ILE A 22 -6.77 -0.53 -11.27
CA ILE A 22 -5.46 -0.20 -10.73
C ILE A 22 -4.97 -1.39 -9.91
N PRO A 23 -3.88 -2.06 -10.32
CA PRO A 23 -3.34 -3.17 -9.53
C PRO A 23 -2.71 -2.66 -8.25
N TYR A 24 -2.84 -3.42 -7.18
CA TYR A 24 -2.23 -3.08 -5.90
C TYR A 24 -1.88 -4.35 -5.15
N ALA A 25 -1.02 -4.22 -4.14
CA ALA A 25 -0.74 -5.29 -3.19
C ALA A 25 -0.48 -4.69 -1.82
N LEU A 26 -0.87 -5.40 -0.77
CA LEU A 26 -0.50 -5.03 0.59
C LEU A 26 1.00 -5.26 0.79
N ILE A 27 1.66 -4.27 1.38
CA ILE A 27 3.06 -4.36 1.82
C ILE A 27 3.12 -3.86 3.26
N GLY A 28 4.30 -3.86 3.85
CA GLY A 28 4.51 -3.30 5.19
C GLY A 28 3.91 -4.13 6.31
N ALA A 29 3.48 -3.45 7.37
CA ALA A 29 3.05 -4.12 8.60
C ALA A 29 1.82 -5.01 8.41
N PHE A 30 0.85 -4.59 7.60
CA PHE A 30 -0.32 -5.41 7.33
C PHE A 30 0.05 -6.69 6.56
N ALA A 31 0.96 -6.58 5.59
CA ALA A 31 1.46 -7.77 4.89
C ALA A 31 2.14 -8.73 5.86
N MET A 32 2.95 -8.22 6.77
CA MET A 32 3.62 -9.05 7.76
C MET A 32 2.62 -9.74 8.69
N SER A 33 1.54 -9.06 9.08
CA SER A 33 0.53 -9.66 9.95
C SER A 33 -0.20 -10.81 9.26
N VAL A 34 -0.41 -10.73 7.95
CA VAL A 34 -1.01 -11.82 7.18
C VAL A 34 -0.14 -13.07 7.24
N TYR A 35 1.19 -12.90 7.28
CA TYR A 35 2.13 -14.02 7.37
C TYR A 35 2.41 -14.45 8.81
N GLY A 36 1.59 -14.02 9.76
CA GLY A 36 1.64 -14.50 11.14
C GLY A 36 2.48 -13.66 12.09
N LEU A 37 3.07 -12.57 11.65
CA LEU A 37 3.83 -11.69 12.52
C LEU A 37 2.90 -10.67 13.17
N PRO A 38 2.83 -10.63 14.51
CA PRO A 38 1.99 -9.64 15.17
C PRO A 38 2.51 -8.23 14.93
N LYS A 39 1.60 -7.33 14.53
CA LYS A 39 1.93 -5.94 14.28
C LYS A 39 0.84 -5.04 14.80
N PHE A 40 1.26 -3.97 15.43
CA PHE A 40 0.36 -2.86 15.77
C PHE A 40 0.71 -1.72 14.84
N THR A 41 -0.24 -1.31 14.02
CA THR A 41 -0.02 -0.23 13.07
C THR A 41 -1.27 0.60 12.90
N ALA A 42 -1.07 1.88 12.67
CA ALA A 42 -2.12 2.80 12.28
C ALA A 42 -2.05 3.10 10.78
N ASP A 43 -1.10 2.51 10.07
CA ASP A 43 -0.79 2.84 8.68
C ASP A 43 -1.09 1.65 7.78
N ILE A 44 -1.61 1.95 6.60
CA ILE A 44 -1.79 0.99 5.52
C ILE A 44 -0.73 1.30 4.47
N ASP A 45 0.02 0.29 4.06
CA ASP A 45 1.04 0.43 3.02
C ASP A 45 0.64 -0.39 1.80
N LEU A 46 0.55 0.26 0.65
CA LEU A 46 0.15 -0.36 -0.61
C LEU A 46 1.21 -0.18 -1.68
N LEU A 47 1.43 -1.23 -2.46
CA LEU A 47 2.28 -1.20 -3.64
C LEU A 47 1.40 -1.06 -4.87
N THR A 48 1.78 -0.21 -5.82
CA THR A 48 1.07 -0.05 -7.08
C THR A 48 2.00 0.48 -8.16
N GLU A 49 1.49 0.70 -9.36
CA GLU A 49 2.29 1.22 -10.47
C GLU A 49 2.27 2.75 -10.50
N GLY A 50 3.43 3.33 -10.76
CA GLY A 50 3.60 4.79 -10.77
C GLY A 50 2.78 5.51 -11.82
N ARG A 51 2.46 4.84 -12.93
CA ARG A 51 1.63 5.46 -13.98
C ARG A 51 0.24 5.83 -13.51
N PHE A 52 -0.24 5.22 -12.43
CA PHE A 52 -1.57 5.51 -11.88
C PHE A 52 -1.56 6.61 -10.82
N GLN A 53 -0.41 7.23 -10.56
CA GLN A 53 -0.26 8.21 -9.48
C GLN A 53 -1.30 9.35 -9.55
N PRO A 54 -1.54 9.99 -10.71
CA PRO A 54 -2.54 11.06 -10.76
C PRO A 54 -3.96 10.56 -10.45
N LEU A 55 -4.30 9.37 -10.93
CA LEU A 55 -5.62 8.79 -10.69
C LEU A 55 -5.79 8.41 -9.22
N ILE A 56 -4.74 7.86 -8.60
CA ILE A 56 -4.73 7.53 -7.18
C ILE A 56 -4.91 8.78 -6.34
N SER A 57 -4.21 9.86 -6.66
CA SER A 57 -4.37 11.13 -5.95
C SER A 57 -5.81 11.62 -6.00
N SER A 58 -6.43 11.54 -7.17
CA SER A 58 -7.82 11.94 -7.36
C SER A 58 -8.77 11.07 -6.51
N ILE A 59 -8.55 9.77 -6.49
CA ILE A 59 -9.35 8.84 -5.67
C ILE A 59 -9.21 9.19 -4.20
N MET A 60 -7.98 9.37 -3.72
CA MET A 60 -7.73 9.63 -2.31
C MET A 60 -8.33 10.97 -1.85
N GLU A 61 -8.23 11.99 -2.69
CA GLU A 61 -8.83 13.28 -2.38
C GLU A 61 -10.35 13.18 -2.24
N ARG A 62 -11.00 12.42 -3.12
CA ARG A 62 -12.45 12.21 -3.03
C ARG A 62 -12.85 11.45 -1.78
N LEU A 63 -11.95 10.62 -1.25
CA LEU A 63 -12.20 9.89 -0.01
C LEU A 63 -11.89 10.69 1.25
N GLY A 64 -11.47 11.95 1.10
CA GLY A 64 -11.21 12.83 2.23
C GLY A 64 -9.76 12.84 2.70
N TYR A 65 -8.85 12.34 1.88
CA TYR A 65 -7.42 12.32 2.21
C TYR A 65 -6.69 13.52 1.63
N THR A 66 -5.67 13.96 2.34
CA THR A 66 -4.73 14.99 1.89
C THR A 66 -3.38 14.36 1.66
N CYS A 67 -2.73 14.72 0.56
CA CYS A 67 -1.39 14.26 0.26
C CYS A 67 -0.39 15.11 1.02
N PHE A 68 0.41 14.47 1.90
CA PHE A 68 1.47 15.16 2.64
C PHE A 68 2.78 15.17 1.90
N GLN A 69 3.04 14.10 1.15
CA GLN A 69 4.30 13.97 0.45
C GLN A 69 4.08 13.11 -0.78
N MET A 70 4.69 13.51 -1.88
CA MET A 70 4.59 12.80 -3.14
C MET A 70 5.93 12.86 -3.86
N THR A 71 6.44 11.70 -4.25
CA THR A 71 7.60 11.56 -5.12
C THR A 71 7.25 10.57 -6.23
N LYS A 72 8.20 10.31 -7.12
CA LYS A 72 8.00 9.26 -8.14
C LYS A 72 7.88 7.88 -7.52
N SER A 73 8.45 7.69 -6.33
CA SER A 73 8.54 6.37 -5.68
C SER A 73 7.51 6.15 -4.62
N PHE A 74 6.93 7.19 -4.06
CA PHE A 74 5.92 7.01 -3.02
C PHE A 74 5.03 8.23 -2.85
N ALA A 75 3.89 8.02 -2.17
CA ALA A 75 2.98 9.08 -1.75
C ALA A 75 2.44 8.75 -0.37
N GLN A 76 2.29 9.76 0.45
CA GLN A 76 1.74 9.62 1.80
C GLN A 76 0.47 10.45 1.92
N PHE A 77 -0.60 9.79 2.34
CA PHE A 77 -1.90 10.43 2.54
C PHE A 77 -2.35 10.28 3.98
N ASP A 78 -2.99 11.32 4.49
CA ASP A 78 -3.64 11.26 5.79
C ASP A 78 -5.00 11.96 5.69
N SER A 79 -5.91 11.57 6.56
CA SER A 79 -7.19 12.23 6.68
C SER A 79 -7.08 13.39 7.64
N GLU A 80 -8.10 14.27 7.61
CA GLU A 80 -8.18 15.37 8.55
C GLU A 80 -8.12 14.85 9.99
N LEU A 81 -7.25 15.43 10.80
CA LEU A 81 -7.00 15.04 12.19
C LEU A 81 -6.58 13.58 12.37
N GLY A 82 -6.15 12.92 11.30
CA GLY A 82 -5.70 11.53 11.39
C GLY A 82 -6.80 10.53 11.70
N VAL A 83 -8.06 10.89 11.52
CA VAL A 83 -9.20 10.07 11.95
C VAL A 83 -9.27 8.72 11.23
N LEU A 84 -8.93 8.68 9.94
CA LEU A 84 -9.01 7.45 9.16
C LEU A 84 -7.70 6.66 9.12
N GLY A 85 -6.62 7.22 9.68
CA GLY A 85 -5.30 6.61 9.62
C GLY A 85 -4.57 6.94 8.31
N LYS A 86 -3.26 6.72 8.31
CA LYS A 86 -2.43 7.03 7.15
C LYS A 86 -2.48 5.91 6.12
N ILE A 87 -2.38 6.31 4.86
CA ILE A 87 -2.22 5.37 3.75
C ILE A 87 -1.01 5.81 2.95
N ASP A 88 -0.05 4.90 2.81
CA ASP A 88 1.17 5.13 2.07
C ASP A 88 1.16 4.26 0.82
N PHE A 89 1.50 4.85 -0.31
CA PHE A 89 1.68 4.14 -1.56
C PHE A 89 3.14 4.10 -1.93
N MET A 90 3.63 2.92 -2.32
CA MET A 90 4.92 2.78 -2.97
C MET A 90 4.65 2.49 -4.45
N PHE A 91 5.36 3.19 -5.32
CA PHE A 91 5.15 3.09 -6.76
C PHE A 91 6.30 2.34 -7.43
N VAL A 92 5.96 1.36 -8.25
CA VAL A 92 6.93 0.69 -9.11
C VAL A 92 6.78 1.21 -10.53
N SER A 93 7.90 1.34 -11.24
CA SER A 93 7.93 1.89 -12.59
C SER A 93 8.79 1.07 -13.54
N THR A 94 9.39 -0.02 -13.05
CA THR A 94 10.24 -0.89 -13.84
C THR A 94 9.56 -2.23 -14.10
N ALA A 95 10.09 -2.99 -15.06
CA ALA A 95 9.57 -4.33 -15.32
C ALA A 95 9.71 -5.23 -14.10
N ASP A 96 10.84 -5.15 -13.40
CA ASP A 96 11.06 -5.93 -12.18
C ASP A 96 10.05 -5.58 -11.09
N GLY A 97 9.78 -4.29 -10.91
CA GLY A 97 8.77 -3.85 -9.94
C GLY A 97 7.37 -4.32 -10.30
N ARG A 98 7.00 -4.24 -11.56
CA ARG A 98 5.71 -4.74 -12.02
C ARG A 98 5.58 -6.25 -11.84
N ASP A 99 6.67 -7.00 -12.05
CA ASP A 99 6.67 -8.44 -11.84
C ASP A 99 6.42 -8.78 -10.36
N ILE A 100 7.00 -8.01 -9.44
CA ILE A 100 6.76 -8.17 -8.02
C ILE A 100 5.27 -7.98 -7.71
N LEU A 101 4.68 -6.94 -8.27
CA LEU A 101 3.26 -6.66 -8.09
C LEU A 101 2.39 -7.80 -8.62
N GLU A 102 2.73 -8.34 -9.79
CA GLU A 102 2.00 -9.45 -10.39
C GLU A 102 2.13 -10.76 -9.60
N ARG A 103 3.27 -10.96 -8.94
CA ARG A 103 3.50 -12.16 -8.12
C ARG A 103 2.82 -12.08 -6.76
N SER A 104 2.19 -10.97 -6.41
CA SER A 104 1.48 -10.87 -5.13
C SER A 104 0.43 -11.99 -5.05
N THR A 105 0.24 -12.49 -3.85
CA THR A 105 -0.62 -13.65 -3.60
C THR A 105 -1.96 -13.19 -3.04
N PRO A 106 -3.08 -13.59 -3.64
CA PRO A 106 -4.38 -13.32 -3.04
C PRO A 106 -4.49 -14.06 -1.71
N VAL A 107 -4.81 -13.33 -0.65
CA VAL A 107 -4.93 -13.90 0.69
C VAL A 107 -6.29 -13.48 1.26
N LYS A 108 -6.97 -14.45 1.86
CA LYS A 108 -8.20 -14.22 2.60
C LYS A 108 -7.85 -14.12 4.07
N ASP A 109 -8.04 -12.95 4.65
CA ASP A 109 -7.77 -12.71 6.05
C ASP A 109 -9.08 -12.32 6.74
N GLU A 110 -9.37 -12.98 7.87
CA GLU A 110 -10.63 -12.74 8.58
C GLU A 110 -10.79 -11.30 9.05
N LEU A 111 -9.68 -10.64 9.37
CA LEU A 111 -9.70 -9.28 9.88
C LEU A 111 -9.60 -8.24 8.76
N LEU A 112 -8.67 -8.46 7.82
CA LEU A 112 -8.35 -7.47 6.78
C LEU A 112 -9.18 -7.62 5.52
N GLY A 113 -9.78 -8.79 5.29
CA GLY A 113 -10.51 -9.08 4.06
C GLY A 113 -9.63 -9.75 3.02
N ASP A 114 -10.12 -9.78 1.78
CA ASP A 114 -9.45 -10.46 0.67
C ASP A 114 -8.64 -9.45 -0.12
N HIS A 115 -7.32 -9.59 -0.09
CA HIS A 115 -6.43 -8.67 -0.77
C HIS A 115 -5.22 -9.40 -1.33
N PRO A 116 -4.64 -8.91 -2.45
CA PRO A 116 -3.33 -9.37 -2.87
C PRO A 116 -2.27 -8.87 -1.89
N VAL A 117 -1.36 -9.75 -1.52
CA VAL A 117 -0.30 -9.47 -0.53
C VAL A 117 1.04 -9.78 -1.16
N ILE A 118 2.01 -8.90 -0.97
CA ILE A 118 3.36 -9.10 -1.49
C ILE A 118 3.97 -10.37 -0.87
N GLN A 119 4.72 -11.11 -1.67
CA GLN A 119 5.46 -12.26 -1.15
C GLN A 119 6.62 -11.78 -0.26
N PRO A 120 6.94 -12.49 0.84
CA PRO A 120 7.99 -12.03 1.76
C PRO A 120 9.33 -11.79 1.09
N THR A 121 9.73 -12.67 0.18
CA THR A 121 10.99 -12.51 -0.57
C THR A 121 10.98 -11.24 -1.41
N ASP A 122 9.85 -10.96 -2.07
CA ASP A 122 9.72 -9.77 -2.91
C ASP A 122 9.74 -8.49 -2.07
N PHE A 123 9.22 -8.53 -0.85
CA PHE A 123 9.30 -7.39 0.05
C PHE A 123 10.74 -7.04 0.39
N ILE A 124 11.56 -8.04 0.64
CA ILE A 124 13.00 -7.84 0.87
C ILE A 124 13.66 -7.22 -0.37
N ILE A 125 13.33 -7.72 -1.56
CA ILE A 125 13.85 -7.19 -2.82
C ILE A 125 13.48 -5.72 -2.97
N LEU A 126 12.23 -5.35 -2.68
CA LEU A 126 11.79 -3.95 -2.75
C LEU A 126 12.59 -3.05 -1.81
N LYS A 127 12.86 -3.52 -0.60
CA LYS A 127 13.67 -2.77 0.36
C LYS A 127 15.07 -2.53 -0.17
N LEU A 128 15.69 -3.56 -0.76
CA LEU A 128 17.03 -3.46 -1.33
C LEU A 128 17.05 -2.52 -2.53
N MET A 129 16.03 -2.56 -3.38
CA MET A 129 15.91 -1.66 -4.52
C MET A 129 15.77 -0.21 -4.07
N ALA A 130 14.99 0.05 -3.03
CA ALA A 130 14.81 1.38 -2.48
C ALA A 130 16.12 1.94 -1.94
N ILE A 131 16.91 1.12 -1.25
CA ILE A 131 18.23 1.52 -0.73
C ILE A 131 19.18 1.83 -1.89
N ALA A 132 19.21 1.00 -2.92
CA ALA A 132 20.08 1.18 -4.07
C ALA A 132 19.78 2.46 -4.84
N ASN A 133 18.48 2.80 -4.96
CA ASN A 133 18.05 3.96 -5.73
C ASN A 133 18.07 5.25 -4.93
N ASN A 134 18.08 5.17 -3.60
CA ASN A 134 18.06 6.34 -2.74
C ASN A 134 18.72 6.04 -1.40
N PRO A 135 20.08 5.87 -1.39
CA PRO A 135 20.80 5.47 -0.17
C PRO A 135 20.63 6.45 1.00
N GLU A 136 20.33 7.71 0.71
CA GLU A 136 20.18 8.73 1.75
C GLU A 136 18.93 8.54 2.59
N ARG A 137 18.03 7.67 2.18
CA ARG A 137 16.77 7.42 2.88
C ARG A 137 16.85 6.28 3.89
N ILE A 138 18.02 5.74 4.09
CA ILE A 138 18.25 4.64 5.03
C ILE A 138 18.01 5.10 6.48
#